data_a7d4a73e750208d3f9a8c0fbe1c5d4d6
#
_entry.id   a7d4a73e750208d3f9a8c0fbe1c5d4d6
#
_cell.length_a   1.000
_cell.length_b   1.000
_cell.length_c   1.000
_cell.angle_alpha   90.00
_cell.angle_beta   90.00
_cell.angle_gamma   90.00
#
_symmetry.space_group_name_H-M   'P 1'
#
loop_
_entity.id
_entity.type
_entity.pdbx_description
1 polymer ?
#
loop_
_entity_poly.entity_id
_entity_poly.type
_entity_poly.pdbx_seq_one_letter_code
_entity_poly.pdbx_strand_id
1 'polypeptide(L)'
;MKIAILSCFYPYRGGISQFNACLYGELSKTHIVKAFNFTRQYPEFLFPGKTQYVTEDDEAVPVESTSLLDTANPFSYIRTYREIRDWDPDVLIVRYWMSYFGPSLGYITRRMKKHCKVISILDNVIPHEPRFFDTPMTKYFLSG
;
A
#
# COMPACT_ATOMS: atom_id res chain seq x y z
N MET A 1 -6.57 -14.69 -13.26
CA MET A 1 -5.26 -14.34 -12.68
C MET A 1 -5.39 -14.20 -11.18
N LYS A 2 -4.30 -14.40 -10.47
CA LYS A 2 -4.17 -14.06 -9.04
C LYS A 2 -3.59 -12.66 -8.90
N ILE A 3 -4.32 -11.75 -8.31
CA ILE A 3 -3.93 -10.36 -8.16
C ILE A 3 -3.78 -10.02 -6.68
N ALA A 4 -2.59 -9.63 -6.25
CA ALA A 4 -2.35 -9.07 -4.93
C ALA A 4 -2.45 -7.54 -5.00
N ILE A 5 -3.14 -6.92 -4.05
CA ILE A 5 -3.18 -5.47 -3.90
C ILE A 5 -2.58 -5.11 -2.53
N LEU A 6 -1.46 -4.40 -2.53
CA LEU A 6 -0.83 -3.87 -1.32
C LEU A 6 -1.10 -2.37 -1.25
N SER A 7 -2.03 -1.99 -0.39
CA SER A 7 -2.42 -0.61 -0.16
C SER A 7 -3.19 -0.46 1.15
N CYS A 8 -3.79 0.70 1.40
CA CYS A 8 -4.67 0.87 2.54
C CYS A 8 -6.10 0.45 2.21
N PHE A 9 -6.67 -0.31 3.13
CA PHE A 9 -8.05 -0.77 3.13
C PHE A 9 -8.68 -0.48 4.49
N TYR A 10 -9.95 -0.81 4.65
CA TYR A 10 -10.58 -0.75 5.97
C TYR A 10 -9.66 -1.38 7.05
N PRO A 11 -9.47 -0.81 8.23
CA PRO A 11 -10.21 0.30 8.84
C PRO A 11 -9.64 1.72 8.55
N TYR A 12 -8.75 1.86 7.58
CA TYR A 12 -8.24 3.19 7.21
C TYR A 12 -9.28 3.99 6.45
N ARG A 13 -9.35 5.30 6.75
CA ARG A 13 -10.31 6.22 6.14
C ARG A 13 -9.74 6.92 4.90
N GLY A 14 -10.64 7.49 4.11
CA GLY A 14 -10.31 8.43 3.03
C GLY A 14 -10.52 7.86 1.63
N GLY A 15 -10.36 8.75 0.65
CA GLY A 15 -10.65 8.46 -0.76
C GLY A 15 -9.78 7.35 -1.35
N ILE A 16 -8.54 7.20 -0.88
CA ILE A 16 -7.64 6.13 -1.34
C ILE A 16 -8.17 4.77 -0.92
N SER A 17 -8.58 4.63 0.34
CA SER A 17 -9.17 3.39 0.84
C SER A 17 -10.47 3.02 0.12
N GLN A 18 -11.34 4.00 -0.15
CA GLN A 18 -12.57 3.80 -0.92
C GLN A 18 -12.27 3.38 -2.36
N PHE A 19 -11.33 4.05 -3.03
CA PHE A 19 -10.91 3.66 -4.38
C PHE A 19 -10.36 2.23 -4.42
N ASN A 20 -9.53 1.86 -3.44
CA ASN A 20 -8.98 0.52 -3.36
C ASN A 20 -10.06 -0.53 -3.14
N ALA A 21 -11.10 -0.23 -2.34
CA ALA A 21 -12.24 -1.11 -2.15
C ALA A 21 -13.04 -1.31 -3.46
N CYS A 22 -13.26 -0.24 -4.23
CA CYS A 22 -13.88 -0.31 -5.55
C CYS A 22 -13.04 -1.14 -6.53
N LEU A 23 -11.73 -0.88 -6.59
CA LEU A 23 -10.81 -1.62 -7.45
C LEU A 23 -10.78 -3.12 -7.09
N TYR A 24 -10.72 -3.44 -5.80
CA TYR A 24 -10.82 -4.81 -5.31
C TYR A 24 -12.12 -5.47 -5.76
N GLY A 25 -13.26 -4.81 -5.57
CA GLY A 25 -14.56 -5.33 -5.96
C GLY A 25 -14.68 -5.59 -7.46
N GLU A 26 -14.19 -4.66 -8.30
CA GLU A 26 -14.23 -4.83 -9.76
C GLU A 26 -13.32 -5.97 -10.24
N LEU A 27 -12.10 -6.04 -9.75
CA LEU A 27 -11.16 -7.10 -10.12
C LEU A 27 -11.62 -8.48 -9.63
N SER A 28 -12.28 -8.54 -8.48
CA SER A 28 -12.79 -9.79 -7.91
C SER A 28 -13.93 -10.43 -8.71
N LYS A 29 -14.56 -9.68 -9.62
CA LYS A 29 -15.60 -10.24 -10.52
C LYS A 29 -15.04 -11.26 -11.52
N THR A 30 -13.77 -11.12 -11.89
CA THR A 30 -13.14 -11.92 -12.94
C THR A 30 -11.80 -12.54 -12.55
N HIS A 31 -11.26 -12.17 -11.40
CA HIS A 31 -9.95 -12.61 -10.92
C HIS A 31 -9.99 -13.05 -9.45
N ILE A 32 -8.98 -13.82 -9.04
CA ILE A 32 -8.75 -14.13 -7.62
C ILE A 32 -7.93 -12.99 -7.03
N VAL A 33 -8.52 -12.20 -6.15
CA VAL A 33 -7.89 -10.99 -5.59
C VAL A 33 -7.66 -11.17 -4.11
N LYS A 34 -6.49 -10.76 -3.61
CA LYS A 34 -6.18 -10.69 -2.19
C LYS A 34 -5.66 -9.30 -1.83
N ALA A 35 -6.26 -8.71 -0.81
CA ALA A 35 -5.85 -7.43 -0.27
C ALA A 35 -4.85 -7.62 0.88
N PHE A 36 -3.73 -6.88 0.80
CA PHE A 36 -2.74 -6.75 1.85
C PHE A 36 -2.74 -5.31 2.35
N ASN A 37 -2.78 -5.12 3.65
CA ASN A 37 -3.00 -3.84 4.28
C ASN A 37 -1.83 -3.46 5.20
N PHE A 38 -1.81 -2.21 5.60
CA PHE A 38 -0.90 -1.73 6.62
C PHE A 38 -1.38 -2.13 8.02
N THR A 39 -0.44 -2.40 8.92
CA THR A 39 -0.65 -2.35 10.36
C THR A 39 -0.42 -0.94 10.89
N ARG A 40 0.48 -0.20 10.23
CA ARG A 40 0.74 1.22 10.47
C ARG A 40 1.22 1.88 9.19
N GLN A 41 0.49 2.90 8.72
CA GLN A 41 0.88 3.66 7.53
C GLN A 41 2.04 4.60 7.81
N TYR A 42 1.99 5.31 8.93
CA TYR A 42 3.00 6.27 9.39
C TYR A 42 2.89 6.49 10.90
N PRO A 43 3.96 6.92 11.56
CA PRO A 43 3.89 7.32 12.96
C PRO A 43 2.98 8.54 13.15
N GLU A 44 2.15 8.53 14.19
CA GLU A 44 1.15 9.58 14.43
C GLU A 44 1.78 10.98 14.62
N PHE A 45 3.01 11.05 15.16
CA PHE A 45 3.69 12.32 15.35
C PHE A 45 4.03 13.06 14.04
N LEU A 46 4.09 12.36 12.90
CA LEU A 46 4.32 12.97 11.58
C LEU A 46 3.07 13.68 11.02
N PHE A 47 1.90 13.30 11.50
CA PHE A 47 0.61 13.81 11.05
C PHE A 47 -0.33 14.06 12.22
N PRO A 48 0.02 15.01 13.11
CA PRO A 48 -0.77 15.29 14.30
C PRO A 48 -2.15 15.86 13.92
N GLY A 49 -3.16 15.48 14.67
CA GLY A 49 -4.50 16.10 14.63
C GLY A 49 -5.53 15.47 13.73
N LYS A 50 -5.21 14.38 13.01
CA LYS A 50 -6.19 13.61 12.22
C LYS A 50 -6.06 12.12 12.46
N THR A 51 -7.20 11.45 12.74
CA THR A 51 -7.21 9.99 12.80
C THR A 51 -7.03 9.38 11.41
N GLN A 52 -6.27 8.28 11.33
CA GLN A 52 -6.09 7.49 10.11
C GLN A 52 -7.24 6.50 9.90
N TYR A 53 -8.06 6.27 10.91
CA TYR A 53 -9.09 5.23 10.93
C TYR A 53 -10.47 5.80 10.66
N VAL A 54 -11.36 4.94 10.15
CA VAL A 54 -12.78 5.27 9.97
C VAL A 54 -13.42 5.64 11.30
N THR A 55 -14.33 6.61 11.24
CA THR A 55 -15.21 7.02 12.34
C THR A 55 -16.65 6.60 12.01
N GLU A 56 -17.57 6.79 12.96
CA GLU A 56 -18.99 6.45 12.76
C GLU A 56 -19.63 7.21 11.61
N ASP A 57 -19.08 8.37 11.25
CA ASP A 57 -19.58 9.23 10.17
C ASP A 57 -18.98 8.88 8.78
N ASP A 58 -18.03 7.95 8.71
CA ASP A 58 -17.36 7.58 7.47
C ASP A 58 -18.09 6.44 6.75
N GLU A 59 -18.46 6.66 5.50
CA GLU A 59 -18.93 5.59 4.61
C GLU A 59 -17.75 4.75 4.12
N ALA A 60 -17.33 3.75 4.88
CA ALA A 60 -16.25 2.87 4.52
C ALA A 60 -16.75 1.50 4.06
N VAL A 61 -16.22 1.01 2.94
CA VAL A 61 -16.52 -0.33 2.44
C VAL A 61 -15.55 -1.32 3.09
N PRO A 62 -16.03 -2.26 3.91
CA PRO A 62 -15.18 -3.30 4.49
C PRO A 62 -14.65 -4.22 3.38
N VAL A 63 -13.34 -4.40 3.34
CA VAL A 63 -12.68 -5.39 2.49
C VAL A 63 -11.88 -6.30 3.39
N GLU A 64 -12.04 -7.61 3.24
CA GLU A 64 -11.19 -8.56 3.94
C GLU A 64 -9.75 -8.41 3.46
N SER A 65 -8.87 -8.06 4.39
CA SER A 65 -7.46 -7.80 4.09
C SER A 65 -6.54 -8.39 5.15
N THR A 66 -5.32 -8.73 4.74
CA THR A 66 -4.28 -9.19 5.66
C THR A 66 -3.39 -8.00 6.02
N SER A 67 -3.47 -7.53 7.27
CA SER A 67 -2.68 -6.41 7.77
C SER A 67 -1.27 -6.86 8.16
N LEU A 68 -0.25 -6.37 7.47
CA LEU A 68 1.14 -6.82 7.60
C LEU A 68 2.16 -5.68 7.66
N LEU A 69 1.97 -4.65 6.83
CA LEU A 69 3.01 -3.65 6.59
C LEU A 69 2.99 -2.53 7.62
N ASP A 70 4.06 -2.47 8.41
CA ASP A 70 4.39 -1.33 9.26
C ASP A 70 5.55 -0.56 8.62
N THR A 71 5.28 0.65 8.15
CA THR A 71 6.27 1.46 7.43
C THR A 71 7.46 1.88 8.28
N ALA A 72 7.31 1.89 9.60
CA ALA A 72 8.38 2.21 10.55
C ALA A 72 9.21 0.97 10.98
N ASN A 73 8.80 -0.22 10.59
CA ASN A 73 9.46 -1.46 10.98
C ASN A 73 9.98 -2.26 9.76
N PRO A 74 11.29 -2.22 9.48
CA PRO A 74 11.86 -2.96 8.33
C PRO A 74 11.66 -4.47 8.37
N PHE A 75 11.51 -5.08 9.53
CA PHE A 75 11.20 -6.51 9.64
C PHE A 75 9.81 -6.84 9.05
N SER A 76 8.87 -5.90 9.12
CA SER A 76 7.56 -6.05 8.49
C SER A 76 7.64 -6.05 6.96
N TYR A 77 8.64 -5.37 6.36
CA TYR A 77 8.85 -5.38 4.91
C TYR A 77 9.19 -6.80 4.42
N ILE A 78 10.08 -7.48 5.16
CA ILE A 78 10.48 -8.86 4.86
C ILE A 78 9.29 -9.80 5.01
N ARG A 79 8.53 -9.65 6.08
CA ARG A 79 7.34 -10.46 6.35
C ARG A 79 6.29 -10.24 5.25
N THR A 80 5.98 -8.99 4.94
CA THR A 80 5.00 -8.64 3.89
C THR A 80 5.42 -9.20 2.53
N TYR A 81 6.68 -9.05 2.16
CA TYR A 81 7.21 -9.63 0.93
C TYR A 81 7.03 -11.15 0.88
N ARG A 82 7.38 -11.86 1.97
CA ARG A 82 7.24 -13.31 2.04
C ARG A 82 5.79 -13.76 1.91
N GLU A 83 4.88 -13.13 2.62
CA GLU A 83 3.45 -13.46 2.59
C GLU A 83 2.85 -13.24 1.18
N ILE A 84 3.22 -12.16 0.51
CA ILE A 84 2.77 -11.90 -0.88
C ILE A 84 3.39 -12.92 -1.83
N ARG A 85 4.68 -13.19 -1.74
CA ARG A 85 5.38 -14.17 -2.56
C ARG A 85 4.78 -15.57 -2.39
N ASP A 86 4.55 -15.99 -1.15
CA ASP A 86 4.06 -17.34 -0.84
C ASP A 86 2.60 -17.53 -1.27
N TRP A 87 1.85 -16.43 -1.37
CA TRP A 87 0.53 -16.45 -2.00
C TRP A 87 0.62 -16.61 -3.53
N ASP A 88 1.78 -16.32 -4.13
CA ASP A 88 2.12 -16.55 -5.54
C ASP A 88 1.16 -15.82 -6.52
N PRO A 89 1.14 -14.49 -6.53
CA PRO A 89 0.32 -13.71 -7.46
C PRO A 89 0.93 -13.66 -8.87
N ASP A 90 0.07 -13.53 -9.88
CA ASP A 90 0.49 -13.18 -11.25
C ASP A 90 0.82 -11.68 -11.35
N VAL A 91 0.11 -10.87 -10.57
CA VAL A 91 0.25 -9.42 -10.56
C VAL A 91 0.22 -8.90 -9.12
N LEU A 92 1.14 -8.00 -8.79
CA LEU A 92 1.10 -7.19 -7.59
C LEU A 92 0.79 -5.74 -7.96
N ILE A 93 -0.30 -5.20 -7.42
CA ILE A 93 -0.64 -3.78 -7.52
C ILE A 93 -0.27 -3.10 -6.21
N VAL A 94 0.53 -2.04 -6.29
CA VAL A 94 0.85 -1.18 -5.14
C VAL A 94 0.40 0.24 -5.42
N ARG A 95 0.03 0.98 -4.38
CA ARG A 95 -0.36 2.38 -4.50
C ARG A 95 0.58 3.26 -3.70
N TYR A 96 1.07 4.32 -4.34
CA TYR A 96 2.05 5.25 -3.79
C TYR A 96 1.48 6.67 -3.79
N TRP A 97 1.31 7.26 -2.61
CA TRP A 97 0.78 8.62 -2.46
C TRP A 97 1.59 9.48 -1.49
N MET A 98 2.57 8.90 -0.81
CA MET A 98 3.48 9.60 0.09
C MET A 98 4.89 9.07 -0.06
N SER A 99 5.86 9.97 -0.09
CA SER A 99 7.29 9.63 -0.19
C SER A 99 7.77 8.73 0.97
N TYR A 100 7.15 8.89 2.14
CA TYR A 100 7.41 8.07 3.32
C TYR A 100 7.25 6.56 3.09
N PHE A 101 6.42 6.15 2.13
CA PHE A 101 6.27 4.75 1.75
C PHE A 101 7.40 4.24 0.83
N GLY A 102 8.26 5.13 0.34
CA GLY A 102 9.34 4.78 -0.57
C GLY A 102 10.19 3.61 -0.10
N PRO A 103 10.76 3.62 1.11
CA PRO A 103 11.56 2.52 1.63
C PRO A 103 10.82 1.19 1.70
N SER A 104 9.61 1.17 2.25
CA SER A 104 8.83 -0.07 2.43
C SER A 104 8.33 -0.64 1.12
N LEU A 105 7.63 0.16 0.33
CA LEU A 105 7.10 -0.29 -0.96
C LEU A 105 8.22 -0.56 -1.96
N GLY A 106 9.29 0.25 -1.98
CA GLY A 106 10.45 0.03 -2.85
C GLY A 106 11.17 -1.28 -2.55
N TYR A 107 11.30 -1.65 -1.27
CA TYR A 107 11.86 -2.94 -0.87
C TYR A 107 11.04 -4.11 -1.40
N ILE A 108 9.72 -4.05 -1.22
CA ILE A 108 8.79 -5.12 -1.58
C ILE A 108 8.70 -5.25 -3.12
N THR A 109 8.50 -4.14 -3.84
CA THR A 109 8.32 -4.15 -5.29
C THR A 109 9.54 -4.67 -6.02
N ARG A 110 10.75 -4.26 -5.62
CA ARG A 110 12.00 -4.77 -6.21
C ARG A 110 12.14 -6.27 -6.13
N ARG A 111 11.73 -6.86 -5.01
CA ARG A 111 11.80 -8.31 -4.83
C ARG A 111 10.70 -9.03 -5.57
N MET A 112 9.49 -8.47 -5.55
CA MET A 112 8.34 -9.08 -6.23
C MET A 112 8.46 -9.07 -7.75
N LYS A 113 9.16 -8.10 -8.35
CA LYS A 113 9.46 -8.09 -9.80
C LYS A 113 10.16 -9.35 -10.33
N LYS A 114 10.81 -10.10 -9.45
CA LYS A 114 11.45 -11.39 -9.80
C LYS A 114 10.44 -12.55 -9.84
N HIS A 115 9.24 -12.35 -9.34
CA HIS A 115 8.22 -13.39 -9.19
C HIS A 115 6.95 -13.12 -9.99
N CYS A 116 6.54 -11.86 -10.10
CA CYS A 116 5.32 -11.47 -10.77
C CYS A 116 5.44 -10.08 -11.44
N LYS A 117 4.43 -9.73 -12.23
CA LYS A 117 4.31 -8.37 -12.75
C LYS A 117 3.93 -7.40 -11.63
N VAL A 118 4.64 -6.28 -11.53
CA VAL A 118 4.35 -5.23 -10.54
C VAL A 118 3.78 -4.00 -11.25
N ILE A 119 2.66 -3.52 -10.76
CA ILE A 119 1.98 -2.30 -11.23
C ILE A 119 1.95 -1.31 -10.07
N SER A 120 2.44 -0.10 -10.28
CA SER A 120 2.39 0.97 -9.29
C SER A 120 1.42 2.06 -9.73
N ILE A 121 0.44 2.36 -8.87
CA ILE A 121 -0.47 3.49 -9.03
C ILE A 121 0.11 4.67 -8.26
N LEU A 122 0.42 5.75 -8.95
CA LEU A 122 1.06 6.93 -8.39
C LEU A 122 0.02 8.05 -8.29
N ASP A 123 -0.35 8.43 -7.07
CA ASP A 123 -1.30 9.53 -6.84
C ASP A 123 -0.58 10.87 -6.68
N ASN A 124 0.61 10.84 -6.06
CA ASN A 124 1.36 12.04 -5.76
C ASN A 124 2.86 11.73 -5.78
N VAL A 125 3.53 12.14 -6.86
CA VAL A 125 4.98 11.89 -7.05
C VAL A 125 5.81 12.99 -6.40
N ILE A 126 5.33 14.23 -6.46
CA ILE A 126 5.98 15.40 -5.88
C ILE A 126 5.00 16.07 -4.93
N PRO A 127 5.30 16.12 -3.60
CA PRO A 127 4.46 16.80 -2.62
C PRO A 127 4.38 18.31 -2.93
N HIS A 128 3.26 18.94 -2.61
CA HIS A 128 3.10 20.38 -2.73
C HIS A 128 4.09 21.17 -1.86
N GLU A 129 4.43 20.62 -0.70
CA GLU A 129 5.45 21.13 0.21
C GLU A 129 6.54 20.06 0.39
N PRO A 130 7.58 20.03 -0.47
CA PRO A 130 8.59 18.99 -0.44
C PRO A 130 9.47 19.10 0.80
N ARG A 131 9.69 17.97 1.47
CA ARG A 131 10.64 17.82 2.55
C ARG A 131 11.97 17.29 2.01
N PHE A 132 13.07 17.45 2.77
CA PHE A 132 14.40 17.04 2.32
C PHE A 132 14.51 15.53 1.97
N PHE A 133 13.68 14.69 2.56
CA PHE A 133 13.67 13.23 2.32
C PHE A 133 12.75 12.79 1.18
N ASP A 134 11.83 13.63 0.69
CA ASP A 134 10.81 13.24 -0.29
C ASP A 134 11.42 12.78 -1.61
N THR A 135 12.35 13.55 -2.14
CA THR A 135 13.02 13.22 -3.41
C THR A 135 13.86 11.93 -3.34
N PRO A 136 14.73 11.71 -2.33
CA PRO A 136 15.48 10.46 -2.22
C PRO A 136 14.59 9.23 -2.07
N MET A 137 13.54 9.31 -1.24
CA MET A 137 12.63 8.20 -1.00
C MET A 137 11.82 7.84 -2.25
N THR A 138 11.31 8.85 -2.96
CA THR A 138 10.57 8.66 -4.22
C THR A 138 11.49 8.08 -5.31
N LYS A 139 12.71 8.60 -5.45
CA LYS A 139 13.70 8.04 -6.38
C LYS A 139 14.02 6.58 -6.06
N TYR A 140 14.19 6.26 -4.80
CA TYR A 140 14.41 4.88 -4.37
C TYR A 140 13.25 3.96 -4.77
N PHE A 141 12.01 4.39 -4.59
CA PHE A 141 10.83 3.64 -5.00
C PHE A 141 10.76 3.46 -6.52
N LEU A 142 10.93 4.56 -7.28
CA LEU A 142 10.80 4.55 -8.74
C LEU A 142 11.95 3.81 -9.46
N SER A 143 13.12 3.70 -8.84
CA SER A 143 14.27 2.99 -9.40
C SER A 143 14.19 1.46 -9.28
N GLY A 144 13.16 0.97 -8.62
CA GLY A 144 12.93 -0.46 -8.33
C GLY A 144 12.29 -1.29 -9.44
#